data_aaaa09f29a4cf5d79df072df82a5d76c
#
_entry.id   aaaa09f29a4cf5d79df072df82a5d76c
#
_cell.length_a   1.000
_cell.length_b   1.000
_cell.length_c   1.000
_cell.angle_alpha   90.00
_cell.angle_beta   90.00
_cell.angle_gamma   90.00
#
_symmetry.space_group_name_H-M   'P 1'
#
loop_
_entity.id
_entity.type
_entity.pdbx_description
1 polymer ?
#
loop_
_entity_poly.entity_id
_entity_poly.type
_entity_poly.pdbx_seq_one_letter_code
_entity_poly.pdbx_strand_id
1 'polypeptide(L)'
;MILYELEFGIYPRRVSIYLQEKGLADVERRPFDLASGWPPAEMPGLSPLGTVPILVVDERIVIRSSVAILEYLEERFPEPSMLGDTFEDRARTREFVALAEEATTMVSFWMRKVSPVFTGREEMNLDAGRLGAEWYYRRLRQIDELMAESEGEFLTGGKVTIADAITYSLMQFSHDLYDVSLPDDTPRLTEWYHRFAQRPSARAVAFPAPLREAAKGLPARTVGVDPTVAAHSDNATLGA
;
A
#
# COMPACT_ATOMS: atom_id res chain seq x y z
N MET A 1 -11.36 5.83 20.08
CA MET A 1 -11.04 4.77 19.09
C MET A 1 -9.59 4.36 19.28
N ILE A 2 -9.27 3.07 19.08
CA ILE A 2 -7.92 2.53 19.24
C ILE A 2 -7.52 1.84 17.94
N LEU A 3 -6.38 2.22 17.37
CA LEU A 3 -5.78 1.58 16.19
C LEU A 3 -4.64 0.68 16.62
N TYR A 4 -4.80 -0.64 16.46
CA TYR A 4 -3.73 -1.62 16.63
C TYR A 4 -3.00 -1.82 15.31
N GLU A 5 -1.67 -1.74 15.33
CA GLU A 5 -0.87 -1.69 14.11
C GLU A 5 0.57 -2.22 14.26
N LEU A 6 1.20 -2.44 13.11
CA LEU A 6 2.65 -2.43 12.94
C LEU A 6 2.97 -1.18 12.13
N GLU A 7 3.61 -0.17 12.72
CA GLU A 7 3.79 1.15 12.10
C GLU A 7 4.44 1.11 10.71
N PHE A 8 5.36 0.16 10.50
CA PHE A 8 6.05 -0.04 9.23
C PHE A 8 5.30 -0.96 8.26
N GLY A 9 4.18 -1.58 8.67
CA GLY A 9 3.43 -2.48 7.79
C GLY A 9 2.70 -1.71 6.69
N ILE A 10 2.69 -2.26 5.47
CA ILE A 10 2.07 -1.63 4.30
C ILE A 10 0.61 -1.20 4.54
N TYR A 11 -0.20 -2.06 5.13
CA TYR A 11 -1.62 -1.79 5.40
C TYR A 11 -1.86 -0.84 6.58
N PRO A 12 -1.18 -0.96 7.74
CA PRO A 12 -1.28 0.04 8.80
C PRO A 12 -0.79 1.40 8.37
N ARG A 13 0.28 1.47 7.57
CA ARG A 13 0.90 2.71 7.13
C ARG A 13 -0.08 3.63 6.39
N ARG A 14 -0.97 3.06 5.53
CA ARG A 14 -1.99 3.86 4.82
C ARG A 14 -2.99 4.53 5.77
N VAL A 15 -3.36 3.85 6.86
CA VAL A 15 -4.22 4.43 7.89
C VAL A 15 -3.49 5.52 8.66
N SER A 16 -2.19 5.33 8.96
CA SER A 16 -1.36 6.34 9.62
C SER A 16 -1.21 7.61 8.80
N ILE A 17 -0.98 7.49 7.48
CA ILE A 17 -0.93 8.62 6.55
C ILE A 17 -2.27 9.34 6.54
N TYR A 18 -3.35 8.59 6.36
CA TYR A 18 -4.71 9.13 6.35
C TYR A 18 -5.05 9.93 7.62
N LEU A 19 -4.78 9.37 8.80
CA LEU A 19 -5.06 10.04 10.07
C LEU A 19 -4.34 11.38 10.19
N GLN A 20 -3.11 11.47 9.71
CA GLN A 20 -2.35 12.72 9.71
C GLN A 20 -2.89 13.72 8.68
N GLU A 21 -3.19 13.29 7.47
CA GLU A 21 -3.75 14.16 6.42
C GLU A 21 -5.14 14.68 6.78
N LYS A 22 -5.93 13.85 7.45
CA LYS A 22 -7.28 14.19 7.95
C LYS A 22 -7.25 15.03 9.23
N GLY A 23 -6.11 15.08 9.94
CA GLY A 23 -5.99 15.78 11.23
C GLY A 23 -6.67 15.05 12.40
N LEU A 24 -6.85 13.73 12.33
CA LEU A 24 -7.49 12.92 13.37
C LEU A 24 -6.45 12.48 14.44
N ALA A 25 -6.04 13.42 15.29
CA ALA A 25 -5.08 13.17 16.36
C ALA A 25 -5.62 12.34 17.54
N ASP A 26 -6.95 12.29 17.73
CA ASP A 26 -7.60 11.65 18.89
C ASP A 26 -7.74 10.13 18.78
N VAL A 27 -7.27 9.52 17.68
CA VAL A 27 -7.22 8.07 17.53
C VAL A 27 -6.00 7.54 18.27
N GLU A 28 -6.22 6.84 19.37
CA GLU A 28 -5.14 6.19 20.14
C GLU A 28 -4.44 5.13 19.29
N ARG A 29 -3.13 5.20 19.22
CA ARG A 29 -2.32 4.24 18.44
C ARG A 29 -1.65 3.25 19.38
N ARG A 30 -1.82 1.97 19.11
CA ARG A 30 -1.20 0.85 19.86
C ARG A 30 -0.38 -0.03 18.92
N PRO A 31 0.91 0.24 18.79
CA PRO A 31 1.78 -0.63 18.01
C PRO A 31 1.97 -1.97 18.71
N PHE A 32 1.92 -3.06 17.94
CA PHE A 32 2.33 -4.38 18.41
C PHE A 32 3.84 -4.50 18.42
N ASP A 33 4.36 -5.13 19.50
CA ASP A 33 5.78 -5.45 19.60
C ASP A 33 6.08 -6.80 18.93
N LEU A 34 6.85 -6.77 17.84
CA LEU A 34 7.30 -7.98 17.15
C LEU A 34 8.29 -8.81 17.97
N ALA A 35 8.99 -8.23 18.94
CA ALA A 35 9.91 -8.98 19.80
C ALA A 35 9.19 -10.04 20.65
N SER A 36 7.89 -9.81 20.93
CA SER A 36 7.01 -10.76 21.63
C SER A 36 6.51 -11.91 20.73
N GLY A 37 6.88 -11.90 19.44
CA GLY A 37 6.44 -12.88 18.44
C GLY A 37 5.22 -12.42 17.64
N TRP A 38 4.87 -13.20 16.61
CA TRP A 38 3.71 -12.94 15.77
C TRP A 38 2.90 -14.22 15.55
N PRO A 39 1.56 -14.20 15.69
CA PRO A 39 0.73 -13.06 16.13
C PRO A 39 0.90 -12.76 17.63
N PRO A 40 0.71 -11.50 18.06
CA PRO A 40 0.68 -11.14 19.47
C PRO A 40 -0.43 -11.87 20.22
N ALA A 41 -0.25 -12.14 21.51
CA ALA A 41 -1.17 -12.94 22.31
C ALA A 41 -2.61 -12.38 22.36
N GLU A 42 -2.75 -11.06 22.32
CA GLU A 42 -4.05 -10.35 22.32
C GLU A 42 -4.75 -10.33 20.94
N MET A 43 -4.05 -10.61 19.86
CA MET A 43 -4.60 -10.51 18.49
C MET A 43 -5.78 -11.44 18.23
N PRO A 44 -5.81 -12.73 18.68
CA PRO A 44 -6.96 -13.60 18.46
C PRO A 44 -8.26 -13.07 19.05
N GLY A 45 -8.20 -12.34 20.17
CA GLY A 45 -9.37 -11.68 20.75
C GLY A 45 -9.86 -10.46 19.97
N LEU A 46 -8.99 -9.83 19.17
CA LEU A 46 -9.31 -8.64 18.36
C LEU A 46 -9.69 -9.01 16.93
N SER A 47 -9.01 -9.99 16.33
CA SER A 47 -9.20 -10.33 14.93
C SER A 47 -8.90 -11.81 14.63
N PRO A 48 -9.88 -12.55 14.10
CA PRO A 48 -9.65 -13.91 13.61
C PRO A 48 -8.79 -13.95 12.34
N LEU A 49 -8.57 -12.79 11.68
CA LEU A 49 -7.81 -12.71 10.44
C LEU A 49 -6.29 -12.75 10.68
N GLY A 50 -5.82 -12.52 11.91
CA GLY A 50 -4.39 -12.49 12.24
C GLY A 50 -3.61 -11.39 11.51
N THR A 51 -4.29 -10.31 11.11
CA THR A 51 -3.72 -9.21 10.31
C THR A 51 -3.95 -7.85 10.96
N VAL A 52 -3.12 -6.88 10.61
CA VAL A 52 -3.24 -5.48 10.99
C VAL A 52 -3.39 -4.61 9.74
N PRO A 53 -3.99 -3.40 9.86
CA PRO A 53 -4.46 -2.72 11.06
C PRO A 53 -5.81 -3.26 11.58
N ILE A 54 -6.09 -2.98 12.87
CA ILE A 54 -7.37 -3.26 13.52
C ILE A 54 -7.82 -1.98 14.20
N LEU A 55 -9.00 -1.46 13.85
CA LEU A 55 -9.61 -0.32 14.53
C LEU A 55 -10.69 -0.82 15.50
N VAL A 56 -10.47 -0.61 16.78
CA VAL A 56 -11.48 -0.78 17.82
C VAL A 56 -12.16 0.56 18.04
N VAL A 57 -13.41 0.68 17.63
CA VAL A 57 -14.21 1.89 17.77
C VAL A 57 -14.73 2.01 19.20
N ASP A 58 -15.34 0.91 19.67
CA ASP A 58 -15.85 0.71 21.02
C ASP A 58 -15.90 -0.80 21.36
N GLU A 59 -16.56 -1.16 22.47
CA GLU A 59 -16.65 -2.57 22.90
C GLU A 59 -17.36 -3.51 21.92
N ARG A 60 -18.13 -2.98 20.96
CA ARG A 60 -18.97 -3.75 20.01
C ARG A 60 -18.44 -3.72 18.60
N ILE A 61 -17.73 -2.65 18.21
CA ILE A 61 -17.36 -2.36 16.83
C ILE A 61 -15.85 -2.50 16.67
N VAL A 62 -15.45 -3.53 15.95
CA VAL A 62 -14.05 -3.78 15.56
C VAL A 62 -13.99 -3.90 14.05
N ILE A 63 -13.26 -3.00 13.40
CA ILE A 63 -13.09 -2.93 11.94
C ILE A 63 -11.71 -3.47 11.59
N ARG A 64 -11.68 -4.39 10.64
CA ARG A 64 -10.49 -5.05 10.12
C ARG A 64 -10.40 -4.78 8.62
N SER A 65 -9.23 -4.76 8.06
CA SER A 65 -8.93 -4.26 6.72
C SER A 65 -8.79 -2.73 6.67
N SER A 66 -7.65 -2.30 6.16
CA SER A 66 -7.31 -0.87 6.09
C SER A 66 -8.29 -0.07 5.23
N VAL A 67 -8.77 -0.61 4.10
CA VAL A 67 -9.75 0.09 3.24
C VAL A 67 -11.06 0.29 3.98
N ALA A 68 -11.58 -0.74 4.67
CA ALA A 68 -12.79 -0.62 5.46
C ALA A 68 -12.64 0.39 6.62
N ILE A 69 -11.44 0.47 7.22
CA ILE A 69 -11.14 1.48 8.24
C ILE A 69 -11.17 2.88 7.63
N LEU A 70 -10.55 3.08 6.47
CA LEU A 70 -10.54 4.39 5.78
C LEU A 70 -11.95 4.83 5.39
N GLU A 71 -12.74 3.95 4.79
CA GLU A 71 -14.15 4.26 4.42
C GLU A 71 -15.00 4.56 5.66
N TYR A 72 -14.86 3.78 6.74
CA TYR A 72 -15.54 4.06 8.00
C TYR A 72 -15.19 5.44 8.59
N LEU A 73 -13.89 5.79 8.56
CA LEU A 73 -13.43 7.08 9.06
C LEU A 73 -13.90 8.24 8.18
N GLU A 74 -14.01 8.05 6.86
CA GLU A 74 -14.60 9.05 5.95
C GLU A 74 -16.09 9.28 6.21
N GLU A 75 -16.86 8.23 6.46
CA GLU A 75 -18.27 8.36 6.83
C GLU A 75 -18.46 9.01 8.21
N ARG A 76 -17.56 8.68 9.15
CA ARG A 76 -17.62 9.19 10.53
C ARG A 76 -17.16 10.63 10.65
N PHE A 77 -16.19 11.04 9.82
CA PHE A 77 -15.58 12.36 9.78
C PHE A 77 -15.54 12.85 8.33
N PRO A 78 -16.67 13.30 7.77
CA PRO A 78 -16.76 13.61 6.34
C PRO A 78 -15.91 14.82 5.92
N GLU A 79 -15.56 15.73 6.84
CA GLU A 79 -14.84 16.96 6.54
C GLU A 79 -13.44 17.02 7.18
N PRO A 80 -12.42 17.42 6.39
CA PRO A 80 -12.42 17.59 4.94
C PRO A 80 -12.51 16.22 4.24
N SER A 81 -13.26 16.12 3.11
CA SER A 81 -13.41 14.86 2.38
C SER A 81 -12.08 14.41 1.77
N MET A 82 -11.71 13.16 2.02
CA MET A 82 -10.59 12.49 1.35
C MET A 82 -11.07 11.40 0.36
N LEU A 83 -12.36 11.43 0.00
CA LEU A 83 -12.91 10.65 -1.11
C LEU A 83 -13.18 11.51 -2.35
N GLY A 84 -13.42 12.81 -2.14
CA GLY A 84 -13.82 13.75 -3.18
C GLY A 84 -15.16 14.41 -2.86
N ASP A 85 -15.42 15.56 -3.51
CA ASP A 85 -16.58 16.41 -3.21
C ASP A 85 -17.84 15.95 -3.96
N THR A 86 -17.70 15.47 -5.20
CA THR A 86 -18.78 14.99 -6.05
C THR A 86 -18.88 13.46 -6.11
N PHE A 87 -19.91 12.91 -6.71
CA PHE A 87 -20.03 11.47 -6.96
C PHE A 87 -18.94 10.97 -7.90
N GLU A 88 -18.62 11.79 -8.90
CA GLU A 88 -17.61 11.52 -9.93
C GLU A 88 -16.20 11.49 -9.29
N ASP A 89 -15.87 12.47 -8.44
CA ASP A 89 -14.59 12.49 -7.70
C ASP A 89 -14.44 11.24 -6.82
N ARG A 90 -15.53 10.85 -6.13
CA ARG A 90 -15.54 9.66 -5.29
C ARG A 90 -15.39 8.37 -6.08
N ALA A 91 -16.00 8.31 -7.28
CA ALA A 91 -15.82 7.19 -8.19
C ALA A 91 -14.36 7.12 -8.65
N ARG A 92 -13.81 8.27 -9.06
CA ARG A 92 -12.41 8.39 -9.48
C ARG A 92 -11.43 7.96 -8.39
N THR A 93 -11.64 8.41 -7.16
CA THR A 93 -10.82 7.98 -6.03
C THR A 93 -10.84 6.46 -5.87
N ARG A 94 -12.00 5.82 -6.00
CA ARG A 94 -12.14 4.36 -5.88
C ARG A 94 -11.52 3.59 -7.04
N GLU A 95 -11.44 4.14 -8.24
CA GLU A 95 -10.68 3.56 -9.36
C GLU A 95 -9.19 3.44 -9.01
N PHE A 96 -8.58 4.52 -8.49
CA PHE A 96 -7.20 4.49 -8.03
C PHE A 96 -7.00 3.53 -6.85
N VAL A 97 -7.94 3.51 -5.90
CA VAL A 97 -7.91 2.55 -4.77
C VAL A 97 -7.92 1.12 -5.28
N ALA A 98 -8.77 0.79 -6.26
CA ALA A 98 -8.84 -0.56 -6.82
C ALA A 98 -7.51 -0.97 -7.46
N LEU A 99 -6.90 -0.13 -8.29
CA LEU A 99 -5.59 -0.40 -8.90
C LEU A 99 -4.48 -0.54 -7.86
N ALA A 100 -4.47 0.32 -6.84
CA ALA A 100 -3.48 0.27 -5.77
C ALA A 100 -3.63 -0.99 -4.88
N GLU A 101 -4.86 -1.46 -4.64
CA GLU A 101 -5.11 -2.72 -3.92
C GLU A 101 -4.65 -3.93 -4.73
N GLU A 102 -4.88 -3.94 -6.04
CA GLU A 102 -4.33 -4.98 -6.91
C GLU A 102 -2.79 -4.96 -6.93
N ALA A 103 -2.18 -3.78 -7.05
CA ALA A 103 -0.72 -3.63 -6.96
C ALA A 103 -0.19 -4.12 -5.61
N THR A 104 -0.87 -3.79 -4.51
CA THR A 104 -0.52 -4.24 -3.15
C THR A 104 -0.58 -5.77 -3.04
N THR A 105 -1.59 -6.39 -3.63
CA THR A 105 -1.75 -7.85 -3.66
C THR A 105 -0.60 -8.50 -4.44
N MET A 106 -0.26 -7.94 -5.60
CA MET A 106 0.78 -8.50 -6.46
C MET A 106 2.19 -8.36 -5.86
N VAL A 107 2.53 -7.20 -5.28
CA VAL A 107 3.82 -7.04 -4.60
C VAL A 107 3.90 -7.92 -3.35
N SER A 108 2.83 -8.07 -2.60
CA SER A 108 2.77 -8.98 -1.45
C SER A 108 2.97 -10.44 -1.88
N PHE A 109 2.38 -10.84 -2.99
CA PHE A 109 2.58 -12.16 -3.58
C PHE A 109 4.03 -12.36 -4.02
N TRP A 110 4.61 -11.40 -4.73
CA TRP A 110 6.01 -11.41 -5.13
C TRP A 110 6.95 -11.60 -3.95
N MET A 111 6.80 -10.77 -2.90
CA MET A 111 7.59 -10.86 -1.68
C MET A 111 7.50 -12.24 -1.02
N ARG A 112 6.28 -12.79 -0.90
CA ARG A 112 6.04 -14.10 -0.29
C ARG A 112 6.69 -15.25 -1.05
N LYS A 113 6.83 -15.13 -2.37
CA LYS A 113 7.39 -16.17 -3.23
C LYS A 113 8.92 -16.11 -3.37
N VAL A 114 9.54 -14.95 -3.08
CA VAL A 114 10.98 -14.75 -3.34
C VAL A 114 11.76 -14.28 -2.12
N SER A 115 11.15 -13.52 -1.20
CA SER A 115 11.89 -12.94 -0.08
C SER A 115 12.21 -13.96 1.01
N PRO A 116 13.47 -14.00 1.50
CA PRO A 116 13.87 -14.83 2.64
C PRO A 116 13.05 -14.60 3.92
N VAL A 117 12.39 -13.45 4.06
CA VAL A 117 11.47 -13.15 5.17
C VAL A 117 10.40 -14.22 5.34
N PHE A 118 10.02 -14.88 4.26
CA PHE A 118 8.93 -15.86 4.24
C PHE A 118 9.42 -17.32 4.19
N THR A 119 10.73 -17.56 4.21
CA THR A 119 11.30 -18.92 4.22
C THR A 119 10.74 -19.74 5.41
N GLY A 120 10.24 -20.94 5.11
CA GLY A 120 9.62 -21.82 6.09
C GLY A 120 8.17 -21.49 6.47
N ARG A 121 7.63 -20.37 5.95
CA ARG A 121 6.22 -19.98 6.11
C ARG A 121 5.43 -20.08 4.82
N GLU A 122 6.12 -19.89 3.69
CA GLU A 122 5.56 -19.92 2.35
C GLU A 122 6.38 -20.87 1.48
N GLU A 123 5.74 -21.45 0.48
CA GLU A 123 6.43 -22.15 -0.60
C GLU A 123 7.14 -21.12 -1.49
N MET A 124 8.46 -21.20 -1.55
CA MET A 124 9.27 -20.31 -2.38
C MET A 124 9.18 -20.75 -3.84
N ASN A 125 8.88 -19.81 -4.75
CA ASN A 125 8.72 -20.08 -6.18
C ASN A 125 9.09 -18.85 -7.00
N LEU A 126 10.23 -18.92 -7.68
CA LEU A 126 10.77 -17.79 -8.42
C LEU A 126 9.90 -17.40 -9.62
N ASP A 127 9.34 -18.35 -10.34
CA ASP A 127 8.53 -18.05 -11.53
C ASP A 127 7.19 -17.41 -11.13
N ALA A 128 6.57 -17.89 -10.05
CA ALA A 128 5.40 -17.24 -9.48
C ALA A 128 5.73 -15.82 -8.99
N GLY A 129 6.91 -15.63 -8.39
CA GLY A 129 7.37 -14.31 -7.96
C GLY A 129 7.58 -13.34 -9.13
N ARG A 130 8.12 -13.83 -10.28
CA ARG A 130 8.24 -13.02 -11.51
C ARG A 130 6.89 -12.54 -12.02
N LEU A 131 5.90 -13.43 -12.09
CA LEU A 131 4.54 -13.04 -12.48
C LEU A 131 3.96 -11.98 -11.53
N GLY A 132 4.17 -12.13 -10.21
CA GLY A 132 3.75 -11.13 -9.23
C GLY A 132 4.42 -9.77 -9.48
N ALA A 133 5.73 -9.75 -9.79
CA ALA A 133 6.46 -8.53 -10.12
C ALA A 133 5.94 -7.87 -11.41
N GLU A 134 5.71 -8.65 -12.47
CA GLU A 134 5.16 -8.15 -13.75
C GLU A 134 3.79 -7.48 -13.54
N TRP A 135 2.88 -8.13 -12.81
CA TRP A 135 1.57 -7.58 -12.52
C TRP A 135 1.65 -6.33 -11.63
N TYR A 136 2.54 -6.30 -10.64
CA TYR A 136 2.79 -5.12 -9.83
C TYR A 136 3.18 -3.91 -10.69
N TYR A 137 4.20 -4.06 -11.54
CA TYR A 137 4.66 -2.99 -12.41
C TYR A 137 3.61 -2.58 -13.45
N ARG A 138 2.82 -3.53 -13.97
CA ARG A 138 1.69 -3.22 -14.85
C ARG A 138 0.67 -2.31 -14.15
N ARG A 139 0.33 -2.58 -12.89
CA ARG A 139 -0.59 -1.71 -12.14
C ARG A 139 -0.02 -0.32 -11.88
N LEU A 140 1.27 -0.19 -11.62
CA LEU A 140 1.89 1.13 -11.48
C LEU A 140 1.80 1.94 -12.78
N ARG A 141 2.02 1.32 -13.95
CA ARG A 141 1.84 1.98 -15.27
C ARG A 141 0.40 2.43 -15.49
N GLN A 142 -0.57 1.59 -15.17
CA GLN A 142 -1.98 1.95 -15.28
C GLN A 142 -2.38 3.09 -14.36
N ILE A 143 -1.81 3.16 -13.16
CA ILE A 143 -1.98 4.32 -12.27
C ILE A 143 -1.40 5.57 -12.93
N ASP A 144 -0.18 5.52 -13.50
CA ASP A 144 0.44 6.64 -14.19
C ASP A 144 -0.38 7.11 -15.41
N GLU A 145 -0.90 6.17 -16.21
CA GLU A 145 -1.78 6.46 -17.34
C GLU A 145 -3.07 7.14 -16.89
N LEU A 146 -3.70 6.61 -15.83
CA LEU A 146 -4.92 7.15 -15.28
C LEU A 146 -4.74 8.57 -14.71
N MET A 147 -3.57 8.89 -14.17
CA MET A 147 -3.22 10.24 -13.70
C MET A 147 -3.25 11.27 -14.84
N ALA A 148 -3.03 10.86 -16.09
CA ALA A 148 -3.09 11.78 -17.23
C ALA A 148 -4.49 12.37 -17.47
N GLU A 149 -5.53 11.77 -16.90
CA GLU A 149 -6.91 12.23 -17.03
C GLU A 149 -7.31 13.27 -15.97
N SER A 150 -6.43 13.54 -15.00
CA SER A 150 -6.68 14.49 -13.92
C SER A 150 -5.60 15.57 -13.88
N GLU A 151 -6.00 16.82 -13.64
CA GLU A 151 -5.08 17.92 -13.42
C GLU A 151 -4.92 18.13 -11.90
N GLY A 152 -3.68 18.29 -11.43
CA GLY A 152 -3.42 18.59 -10.03
C GLY A 152 -2.16 17.92 -9.47
N GLU A 153 -1.97 18.09 -8.16
CA GLU A 153 -0.76 17.64 -7.46
C GLU A 153 -0.87 16.22 -6.90
N PHE A 154 -2.08 15.66 -6.86
CA PHE A 154 -2.38 14.36 -6.27
C PHE A 154 -2.96 13.40 -7.30
N LEU A 155 -3.10 12.13 -6.94
CA LEU A 155 -3.51 11.09 -7.88
C LEU A 155 -4.84 11.41 -8.58
N THR A 156 -5.79 11.99 -7.85
CA THR A 156 -7.14 12.25 -8.34
C THR A 156 -7.41 13.73 -8.63
N GLY A 157 -6.41 14.62 -8.51
CA GLY A 157 -6.56 16.05 -8.76
C GLY A 157 -5.89 16.95 -7.71
N GLY A 158 -6.57 18.00 -7.28
CA GLY A 158 -6.00 19.07 -6.44
C GLY A 158 -6.01 18.82 -4.93
N LYS A 159 -6.56 17.68 -4.44
CA LYS A 159 -6.67 17.36 -3.02
C LYS A 159 -6.13 15.96 -2.73
N VAL A 160 -5.55 15.79 -1.52
CA VAL A 160 -5.18 14.45 -1.03
C VAL A 160 -6.42 13.61 -0.81
N THR A 161 -6.39 12.37 -1.26
CA THR A 161 -7.45 11.38 -1.07
C THR A 161 -6.93 10.10 -0.41
N ILE A 162 -7.83 9.19 -0.07
CA ILE A 162 -7.44 7.85 0.42
C ILE A 162 -6.61 7.08 -0.61
N ALA A 163 -6.78 7.38 -1.91
CA ALA A 163 -5.97 6.78 -2.97
C ALA A 163 -4.49 7.13 -2.82
N ASP A 164 -4.17 8.40 -2.46
CA ASP A 164 -2.79 8.84 -2.21
C ASP A 164 -2.19 8.10 -1.01
N ALA A 165 -2.94 7.98 0.09
CA ALA A 165 -2.46 7.28 1.28
C ALA A 165 -2.16 5.79 1.01
N ILE A 166 -3.02 5.12 0.22
CA ILE A 166 -2.87 3.71 -0.15
C ILE A 166 -1.69 3.52 -1.11
N THR A 167 -1.63 4.30 -2.18
CA THR A 167 -0.58 4.18 -3.20
C THR A 167 0.79 4.55 -2.63
N TYR A 168 0.87 5.62 -1.84
CA TYR A 168 2.14 6.02 -1.24
C TYR A 168 2.66 4.97 -0.26
N SER A 169 1.81 4.43 0.61
CA SER A 169 2.23 3.41 1.57
C SER A 169 2.75 2.14 0.89
N LEU A 170 2.11 1.74 -0.21
CA LEU A 170 2.54 0.62 -1.05
C LEU A 170 3.95 0.85 -1.61
N MET A 171 4.15 2.01 -2.25
CA MET A 171 5.41 2.34 -2.93
C MET A 171 6.53 2.57 -1.92
N GLN A 172 6.26 3.29 -0.81
CA GLN A 172 7.22 3.50 0.27
C GLN A 172 7.69 2.17 0.87
N PHE A 173 6.76 1.27 1.19
CA PHE A 173 7.10 -0.04 1.74
C PHE A 173 7.95 -0.88 0.80
N SER A 174 7.57 -0.92 -0.48
CA SER A 174 8.31 -1.69 -1.50
C SER A 174 9.71 -1.13 -1.73
N HIS A 175 9.85 0.19 -1.78
CA HIS A 175 11.11 0.87 -1.97
C HIS A 175 12.00 0.77 -0.73
N ASP A 176 11.51 1.18 0.45
CA ASP A 176 12.35 1.37 1.64
C ASP A 176 12.77 0.05 2.30
N LEU A 177 11.96 -1.01 2.17
CA LEU A 177 12.24 -2.32 2.76
C LEU A 177 12.84 -3.31 1.76
N TYR A 178 12.41 -3.29 0.51
CA TYR A 178 12.70 -4.34 -0.47
C TYR A 178 13.56 -3.88 -1.64
N ASP A 179 13.99 -2.62 -1.67
CA ASP A 179 14.77 -1.97 -2.76
C ASP A 179 14.04 -2.04 -4.13
N VAL A 180 12.70 -2.03 -4.13
CA VAL A 180 11.90 -2.05 -5.36
C VAL A 180 11.82 -0.63 -5.92
N SER A 181 12.44 -0.39 -7.07
CA SER A 181 12.40 0.90 -7.74
C SER A 181 11.09 1.12 -8.47
N LEU A 182 10.78 2.40 -8.71
CA LEU A 182 9.71 2.76 -9.65
C LEU A 182 10.12 2.42 -11.08
N PRO A 183 9.16 2.08 -11.96
CA PRO A 183 9.44 1.93 -13.37
C PRO A 183 9.88 3.26 -13.98
N ASP A 184 10.86 3.23 -14.89
CA ASP A 184 11.36 4.43 -15.59
C ASP A 184 10.31 5.05 -16.52
N ASP A 185 9.30 4.28 -16.89
CA ASP A 185 8.21 4.64 -17.80
C ASP A 185 6.93 5.15 -17.10
N THR A 186 7.02 5.50 -15.81
CA THR A 186 5.92 6.10 -15.02
C THR A 186 6.25 7.51 -14.52
N PRO A 187 6.41 8.51 -15.40
CA PRO A 187 6.94 9.82 -15.01
C PRO A 187 5.99 10.60 -14.08
N ARG A 188 4.67 10.53 -14.28
CA ARG A 188 3.69 11.24 -13.43
C ARG A 188 3.64 10.66 -12.02
N LEU A 189 3.61 9.33 -11.95
CA LEU A 189 3.60 8.61 -10.67
C LEU A 189 4.90 8.83 -9.91
N THR A 190 6.05 8.85 -10.59
CA THR A 190 7.37 9.12 -10.01
C THR A 190 7.44 10.54 -9.46
N GLU A 191 7.01 11.54 -10.22
CA GLU A 191 6.97 12.93 -9.78
C GLU A 191 6.03 13.10 -8.57
N TRP A 192 4.83 12.51 -8.63
CA TRP A 192 3.89 12.52 -7.52
C TRP A 192 4.49 11.87 -6.26
N TYR A 193 5.14 10.71 -6.40
CA TYR A 193 5.76 10.00 -5.27
C TYR A 193 6.80 10.87 -4.57
N HIS A 194 7.70 11.50 -5.31
CA HIS A 194 8.74 12.38 -4.75
C HIS A 194 8.13 13.63 -4.11
N ARG A 195 7.09 14.20 -4.69
CA ARG A 195 6.37 15.34 -4.12
C ARG A 195 5.63 14.94 -2.84
N PHE A 196 4.90 13.83 -2.85
CA PHE A 196 4.19 13.34 -1.68
C PHE A 196 5.14 12.99 -0.53
N ALA A 197 6.32 12.47 -0.82
CA ALA A 197 7.38 12.15 0.15
C ALA A 197 7.83 13.35 1.01
N GLN A 198 7.59 14.59 0.56
CA GLN A 198 7.91 15.80 1.33
C GLN A 198 6.86 16.13 2.40
N ARG A 199 5.74 15.46 2.42
CA ARG A 199 4.66 15.70 3.38
C ARG A 199 5.01 15.14 4.76
N PRO A 200 4.57 15.80 5.85
CA PRO A 200 4.77 15.26 7.20
C PRO A 200 4.21 13.85 7.41
N SER A 201 3.07 13.56 6.76
CA SER A 201 2.41 12.25 6.79
C SER A 201 3.23 11.14 6.11
N ALA A 202 4.09 11.51 5.15
CA ALA A 202 4.94 10.61 4.38
C ALA A 202 6.27 10.26 5.08
N ARG A 203 6.50 10.77 6.31
CA ARG A 203 7.74 10.57 7.06
C ARG A 203 8.15 9.10 7.04
N ALA A 204 9.44 8.86 6.79
CA ALA A 204 10.01 7.52 6.81
C ALA A 204 9.76 6.81 8.15
N VAL A 205 9.42 5.53 8.09
CA VAL A 205 9.26 4.65 9.26
C VAL A 205 10.47 3.73 9.40
N ALA A 206 10.84 3.47 10.65
CA ALA A 206 11.96 2.56 10.93
C ALA A 206 11.49 1.10 10.81
N PHE A 207 12.25 0.31 10.07
CA PHE A 207 12.08 -1.15 10.04
C PHE A 207 13.03 -1.82 11.03
N PRO A 208 12.60 -2.91 11.73
CA PRO A 208 13.51 -3.71 12.54
C PRO A 208 14.71 -4.17 11.70
N ALA A 209 15.94 -4.02 12.24
CA ALA A 209 17.16 -4.33 11.49
C ALA A 209 17.21 -5.77 10.93
N PRO A 210 16.79 -6.83 11.66
CA PRO A 210 16.73 -8.18 11.10
C PRO A 210 15.76 -8.32 9.93
N LEU A 211 14.62 -7.61 9.98
CA LEU A 211 13.64 -7.62 8.89
C LEU A 211 14.21 -6.93 7.64
N ARG A 212 14.83 -5.76 7.82
CA ARG A 212 15.45 -5.03 6.71
C ARG A 212 16.54 -5.84 6.02
N GLU A 213 17.40 -6.51 6.77
CA GLU A 213 18.47 -7.35 6.21
C GLU A 213 17.90 -8.54 5.43
N ALA A 214 16.89 -9.21 5.97
CA ALA A 214 16.24 -10.35 5.29
C ALA A 214 15.44 -9.95 4.04
N ALA A 215 14.86 -8.75 4.03
CA ALA A 215 14.00 -8.27 2.93
C ALA A 215 14.79 -7.72 1.73
N LYS A 216 15.94 -7.15 2.00
CA LYS A 216 16.76 -6.38 1.07
C LYS A 216 17.03 -7.09 -0.26
N GLY A 217 17.00 -6.33 -1.37
CA GLY A 217 17.41 -6.81 -2.68
C GLY A 217 16.41 -7.74 -3.37
N LEU A 218 15.11 -7.59 -3.13
CA LEU A 218 14.07 -8.40 -3.77
C LEU A 218 14.16 -8.43 -5.31
N PRO A 219 14.35 -7.30 -6.03
CA PRO A 219 14.49 -7.31 -7.49
C PRO A 219 15.69 -8.11 -7.96
N ALA A 220 16.85 -7.97 -7.31
CA ALA A 220 18.06 -8.73 -7.66
C ALA A 220 17.91 -10.24 -7.46
N ARG A 221 17.06 -10.66 -6.50
CA ARG A 221 16.73 -12.07 -6.26
C ARG A 221 15.75 -12.63 -7.29
N THR A 222 15.09 -11.75 -8.04
CA THR A 222 14.09 -12.07 -9.06
C THR A 222 14.70 -11.88 -10.46
N VAL A 223 15.89 -12.45 -10.69
CA VAL A 223 16.65 -12.26 -11.94
C VAL A 223 15.77 -12.52 -13.18
N GLY A 224 15.75 -11.55 -14.10
CA GLY A 224 15.01 -11.59 -15.36
C GLY A 224 13.69 -10.85 -15.38
N VAL A 225 13.30 -10.18 -14.29
CA VAL A 225 12.21 -9.18 -14.31
C VAL A 225 12.82 -7.85 -14.75
N ASP A 226 12.85 -7.64 -16.07
CA ASP A 226 13.11 -6.33 -16.63
C ASP A 226 11.77 -5.57 -16.68
N PRO A 227 11.62 -4.46 -15.92
CA PRO A 227 10.39 -3.67 -15.93
C PRO A 227 10.08 -3.09 -17.32
N THR A 228 11.08 -3.00 -18.22
CA THR A 228 10.90 -2.50 -19.58
C THR A 228 10.36 -3.56 -20.55
N VAL A 229 10.56 -4.84 -20.31
CA VAL A 229 10.12 -5.92 -21.21
C VAL A 229 8.60 -6.15 -21.15
N ALA A 230 7.95 -5.86 -20.03
CA ALA A 230 6.50 -6.01 -19.88
C ALA A 230 5.69 -5.02 -20.75
N ALA A 231 6.29 -3.94 -21.24
CA ALA A 231 5.61 -2.93 -22.06
C ALA A 231 5.37 -3.36 -23.53
N HIS A 232 6.03 -4.41 -24.02
CA HIS A 232 6.00 -4.79 -25.43
C HIS A 232 5.06 -5.95 -25.79
N SER A 233 4.48 -6.63 -24.80
CA SER A 233 3.61 -7.80 -25.06
C SER A 233 2.11 -7.50 -25.19
N ASP A 234 1.65 -6.30 -24.89
CA ASP A 234 0.22 -5.99 -24.86
C ASP A 234 -0.37 -5.45 -26.17
N ASN A 235 0.45 -5.29 -27.25
CA ASN A 235 -0.03 -4.83 -28.56
C ASN A 235 -0.22 -5.95 -29.60
N ALA A 236 -0.13 -7.19 -29.23
CA ALA A 236 -0.42 -8.31 -30.12
C ALA A 236 -1.61 -9.13 -29.61
N THR A 237 -2.72 -9.02 -30.35
CA THR A 237 -3.92 -9.88 -30.31
C THR A 237 -4.97 -9.60 -29.24
N LEU A 238 -5.72 -8.52 -29.40
CA LEU A 238 -7.18 -8.54 -29.23
C LEU A 238 -7.83 -7.99 -30.51
N GLY A 239 -7.68 -8.73 -31.59
CA GLY A 239 -8.30 -8.49 -32.88
C GLY A 239 -8.64 -9.84 -33.50
N ALA A 240 -9.79 -10.39 -33.13
CA ALA A 240 -10.64 -11.30 -33.92
C ALA A 240 -11.88 -11.68 -33.09
#